data_831b04560205c738a0387de12e585579
#
_entry.id   831b04560205c738a0387de12e585579
#
_cell.length_a   1.000
_cell.length_b   1.000
_cell.length_c   1.000
_cell.angle_alpha   90.00
_cell.angle_beta   90.00
_cell.angle_gamma   90.00
#
_symmetry.space_group_name_H-M   'P 1'
#
loop_
_entity.id
_entity.type
_entity.pdbx_description
1 polymer ?
#
loop_
_entity_poly.entity_id
_entity_poly.type
_entity_poly.pdbx_seq_one_letter_code
_entity_poly.pdbx_strand_id
1 'polypeptide(L)'
;MNLKSLRSHPLLWPVVTLLLILTVNASLNPGFWVVQWRDGHLYGSVIDILNRSAPLMLTALGMTLVIATRGIDISVGATVAIAAAVAALMVGGKLVITDGVAQHISRFPMWLAIVCALLTALACGLWNGLLVAKIGLQPIIATLILMVAGRGVAQLLTDGQIVTVYYPPYFYIGSGYLWGLPFALFIAAAVYLAMHLAVTRTALGLFIQAIGINPAAARLAGVRERLISICVYAFCGLTAGIAGLIISSNVKSADGNNAGNLLELDAILAVTLGGTLLTGGRFSLAGSMIGALIIQTLTSTIYSIGVPPEINLVVKAAVVFVVMLMQSAEFRSAVHGWVVRPAPAGHQGIKS
;
A
#
# COMPACT_ATOMS: atom_id res chain seq x y z
N MET A 1 -1.62 22.98 -24.49
CA MET A 1 -1.28 21.62 -24.03
C MET A 1 -1.97 20.65 -25.01
N ASN A 2 -1.20 19.86 -25.78
CA ASN A 2 -1.74 19.07 -26.90
C ASN A 2 -2.48 17.83 -26.35
N LEU A 3 -3.72 17.59 -26.75
CA LEU A 3 -4.54 16.44 -26.31
C LEU A 3 -3.83 15.07 -26.50
N LYS A 4 -2.91 14.96 -27.47
CA LYS A 4 -2.09 13.76 -27.70
C LYS A 4 -1.07 13.54 -26.58
N SER A 5 -0.49 14.59 -25.98
CA SER A 5 0.47 14.46 -24.87
C SER A 5 -0.23 14.12 -23.54
N LEU A 6 -1.47 14.55 -23.35
CA LEU A 6 -2.29 14.14 -22.20
C LEU A 6 -2.62 12.63 -22.23
N ARG A 7 -2.98 12.11 -23.41
CA ARG A 7 -3.31 10.68 -23.57
C ARG A 7 -2.15 9.73 -23.33
N SER A 8 -0.92 10.19 -23.45
CA SER A 8 0.30 9.40 -23.22
C SER A 8 0.85 9.51 -21.78
N HIS A 9 0.24 10.34 -20.92
CA HIS A 9 0.72 10.52 -19.57
C HIS A 9 0.39 9.29 -18.69
N PRO A 10 1.38 8.67 -18.02
CA PRO A 10 1.17 7.40 -17.30
C PRO A 10 0.17 7.50 -16.15
N LEU A 11 -0.03 8.69 -15.57
CA LEU A 11 -0.98 8.93 -14.47
C LEU A 11 -2.42 9.19 -14.94
N LEU A 12 -2.67 9.33 -16.25
CA LEU A 12 -4.01 9.66 -16.75
C LEU A 12 -5.04 8.61 -16.32
N TRP A 13 -4.75 7.33 -16.59
CA TRP A 13 -5.69 6.25 -16.32
C TRP A 13 -5.94 6.03 -14.83
N PRO A 14 -4.93 6.00 -13.96
CA PRO A 14 -5.14 5.98 -12.50
C PRO A 14 -6.01 7.13 -12.00
N VAL A 15 -5.77 8.36 -12.46
CA VAL A 15 -6.56 9.54 -12.05
C VAL A 15 -8.00 9.44 -12.55
N VAL A 16 -8.22 9.05 -13.82
CA VAL A 16 -9.58 8.85 -14.38
C VAL A 16 -10.33 7.79 -13.60
N THR A 17 -9.67 6.67 -13.27
CA THR A 17 -10.28 5.61 -12.46
C THR A 17 -10.66 6.10 -11.07
N LEU A 18 -9.78 6.85 -10.41
CA LEU A 18 -10.07 7.42 -9.09
C LEU A 18 -11.27 8.35 -9.15
N LEU A 19 -11.30 9.28 -10.12
CA LEU A 19 -12.44 10.20 -10.32
C LEU A 19 -13.75 9.46 -10.60
N LEU A 20 -13.72 8.40 -11.40
CA LEU A 20 -14.88 7.58 -11.68
C LEU A 20 -15.42 6.92 -10.41
N ILE A 21 -14.56 6.31 -9.59
CA ILE A 21 -14.98 5.67 -8.33
C ILE A 21 -15.51 6.72 -7.33
N LEU A 22 -14.87 7.88 -7.24
CA LEU A 22 -15.34 8.98 -6.40
C LEU A 22 -16.72 9.49 -6.84
N THR A 23 -16.98 9.62 -8.14
CA THR A 23 -18.28 10.03 -8.66
C THR A 23 -19.37 8.98 -8.42
N VAL A 24 -19.03 7.70 -8.60
CA VAL A 24 -19.96 6.60 -8.25
C VAL A 24 -20.28 6.62 -6.76
N ASN A 25 -19.26 6.78 -5.90
CA ASN A 25 -19.49 6.85 -4.46
C ASN A 25 -20.35 8.04 -4.06
N ALA A 26 -20.13 9.21 -4.67
CA ALA A 26 -20.93 10.41 -4.43
C ALA A 26 -22.41 10.23 -4.86
N SER A 27 -22.65 9.44 -5.91
CA SER A 27 -24.03 9.14 -6.36
C SER A 27 -24.75 8.14 -5.44
N LEU A 28 -24.02 7.22 -4.82
CA LEU A 28 -24.57 6.23 -3.89
C LEU A 28 -24.76 6.78 -2.48
N ASN A 29 -23.92 7.75 -2.07
CA ASN A 29 -23.89 8.34 -0.72
C ASN A 29 -24.08 9.86 -0.80
N PRO A 30 -25.30 10.40 -0.60
CA PRO A 30 -25.56 11.84 -0.72
C PRO A 30 -24.71 12.73 0.19
N GLY A 31 -24.21 12.19 1.33
CA GLY A 31 -23.32 12.89 2.27
C GLY A 31 -21.81 12.71 2.01
N PHE A 32 -21.41 12.08 0.91
CA PHE A 32 -20.02 11.72 0.67
C PHE A 32 -19.03 12.90 0.70
N TRP A 33 -19.41 14.03 0.08
CA TRP A 33 -18.60 15.25 0.01
C TRP A 33 -18.75 16.17 1.22
N VAL A 34 -19.64 15.84 2.17
CA VAL A 34 -19.87 16.68 3.34
C VAL A 34 -18.65 16.55 4.26
N VAL A 35 -17.90 17.65 4.34
CA VAL A 35 -16.79 17.80 5.28
C VAL A 35 -17.22 18.81 6.35
N GLN A 36 -17.18 18.38 7.60
CA GLN A 36 -17.54 19.21 8.76
C GLN A 36 -16.32 19.46 9.62
N TRP A 37 -16.21 20.68 10.14
CA TRP A 37 -15.23 21.00 11.17
C TRP A 37 -15.84 20.69 12.54
N ARG A 38 -15.29 19.71 13.26
CA ARG A 38 -15.79 19.28 14.55
C ARG A 38 -14.61 18.98 15.47
N ASP A 39 -14.69 19.40 16.73
CA ASP A 39 -13.67 19.13 17.76
C ASP A 39 -12.22 19.47 17.32
N GLY A 40 -12.05 20.54 16.52
CA GLY A 40 -10.73 21.00 16.05
C GLY A 40 -10.16 20.26 14.84
N HIS A 41 -10.93 19.40 14.17
CA HIS A 41 -10.48 18.68 12.97
C HIS A 41 -11.61 18.47 11.95
N LEU A 42 -11.20 18.06 10.75
CA LEU A 42 -12.09 17.77 9.64
C LEU A 42 -12.66 16.35 9.78
N TYR A 43 -13.98 16.27 9.71
CA TYR A 43 -14.73 15.01 9.64
C TYR A 43 -15.42 14.87 8.28
N GLY A 44 -15.47 13.66 7.76
CA GLY A 44 -16.19 13.33 6.54
C GLY A 44 -15.67 12.05 5.90
N SER A 45 -16.46 11.46 5.02
CA SER A 45 -16.10 10.20 4.35
C SER A 45 -14.77 10.29 3.59
N VAL A 46 -14.50 11.43 2.97
CA VAL A 46 -13.23 11.66 2.25
C VAL A 46 -12.04 11.68 3.21
N ILE A 47 -12.19 12.30 4.39
CA ILE A 47 -11.14 12.36 5.40
C ILE A 47 -10.86 10.97 5.99
N ASP A 48 -11.91 10.17 6.22
CA ASP A 48 -11.77 8.80 6.71
C ASP A 48 -11.08 7.90 5.66
N ILE A 49 -11.43 8.03 4.38
CA ILE A 49 -10.74 7.34 3.29
C ILE A 49 -9.25 7.70 3.25
N LEU A 50 -8.90 8.98 3.38
CA LEU A 50 -7.50 9.44 3.41
C LEU A 50 -6.75 8.85 4.60
N ASN A 51 -7.35 8.83 5.79
CA ASN A 51 -6.74 8.24 6.98
C ASN A 51 -6.48 6.74 6.79
N ARG A 52 -7.50 6.00 6.38
CA ARG A 52 -7.42 4.55 6.17
C ARG A 52 -6.54 4.14 4.99
N SER A 53 -6.30 5.04 4.03
CA SER A 53 -5.40 4.79 2.90
C SER A 53 -3.91 4.87 3.27
N ALA A 54 -3.54 5.58 4.35
CA ALA A 54 -2.14 5.81 4.71
C ALA A 54 -1.31 4.53 4.89
N PRO A 55 -1.77 3.47 5.59
CA PRO A 55 -1.03 2.20 5.66
C PRO A 55 -0.81 1.55 4.30
N LEU A 56 -1.85 1.55 3.45
CA LEU A 56 -1.75 0.99 2.10
C LEU A 56 -0.84 1.82 1.19
N MET A 57 -0.85 3.15 1.30
CA MET A 57 0.08 4.03 0.60
C MET A 57 1.53 3.70 0.95
N LEU A 58 1.83 3.52 2.24
CA LEU A 58 3.17 3.19 2.73
C LEU A 58 3.65 1.84 2.19
N THR A 59 2.83 0.81 2.30
CA THR A 59 3.17 -0.52 1.80
C THR A 59 3.28 -0.54 0.26
N ALA A 60 2.43 0.21 -0.45
CA ALA A 60 2.53 0.37 -1.89
C ALA A 60 3.81 1.10 -2.33
N LEU A 61 4.30 2.10 -1.57
CA LEU A 61 5.59 2.75 -1.85
C LEU A 61 6.76 1.77 -1.76
N GLY A 62 6.82 0.96 -0.70
CA GLY A 62 7.83 -0.08 -0.56
C GLY A 62 7.74 -1.12 -1.68
N MET A 63 6.53 -1.63 -1.93
CA MET A 63 6.24 -2.60 -2.98
C MET A 63 6.60 -2.08 -4.38
N THR A 64 6.40 -0.80 -4.65
CA THR A 64 6.76 -0.18 -5.95
C THR A 64 8.24 -0.38 -6.28
N LEU A 65 9.12 -0.17 -5.32
CA LEU A 65 10.55 -0.33 -5.54
C LEU A 65 10.97 -1.79 -5.71
N VAL A 66 10.34 -2.69 -4.92
CA VAL A 66 10.56 -4.13 -5.03
C VAL A 66 10.12 -4.62 -6.42
N ILE A 67 8.92 -4.25 -6.87
CA ILE A 67 8.42 -4.60 -8.22
C ILE A 67 9.29 -3.98 -9.29
N ALA A 68 9.74 -2.72 -9.12
CA ALA A 68 10.63 -2.06 -10.05
C ALA A 68 11.95 -2.83 -10.28
N THR A 69 12.44 -3.57 -9.28
CA THR A 69 13.63 -4.45 -9.38
C THR A 69 13.30 -5.90 -9.77
N ARG A 70 12.10 -6.19 -10.33
CA ARG A 70 11.58 -7.53 -10.66
C ARG A 70 11.34 -8.43 -9.47
N GLY A 71 11.21 -7.88 -8.28
CA GLY A 71 10.84 -8.61 -7.08
C GLY A 71 9.35 -8.52 -6.80
N ILE A 72 8.88 -9.34 -5.87
CA ILE A 72 7.57 -9.22 -5.23
C ILE A 72 7.79 -9.57 -3.76
N ASP A 73 7.25 -8.77 -2.85
CA ASP A 73 7.33 -9.04 -1.41
C ASP A 73 5.95 -9.36 -0.83
N ILE A 74 5.65 -10.65 -0.73
CA ILE A 74 4.37 -11.11 -0.19
C ILE A 74 4.37 -11.11 1.35
N SER A 75 5.51 -10.86 2.00
CA SER A 75 5.60 -10.87 3.47
C SER A 75 5.19 -9.55 4.13
N VAL A 76 4.85 -8.53 3.35
CA VAL A 76 4.52 -7.17 3.84
C VAL A 76 3.44 -7.23 4.93
N GLY A 77 2.37 -8.01 4.74
CA GLY A 77 1.30 -8.15 5.72
C GLY A 77 1.76 -8.82 7.03
N ALA A 78 2.62 -9.83 6.94
CA ALA A 78 3.21 -10.47 8.12
C ALA A 78 4.16 -9.50 8.85
N THR A 79 4.95 -8.71 8.12
CA THR A 79 5.83 -7.68 8.69
C THR A 79 5.03 -6.59 9.41
N VAL A 80 3.89 -6.17 8.85
CA VAL A 80 2.92 -5.27 9.49
C VAL A 80 2.44 -5.86 10.82
N ALA A 81 2.06 -7.15 10.84
CA ALA A 81 1.58 -7.82 12.04
C ALA A 81 2.67 -7.93 13.14
N ILE A 82 3.91 -8.27 12.74
CA ILE A 82 5.04 -8.34 13.68
C ILE A 82 5.30 -6.96 14.29
N ALA A 83 5.40 -5.91 13.47
CA ALA A 83 5.65 -4.55 13.95
C ALA A 83 4.53 -4.05 14.87
N ALA A 84 3.27 -4.32 14.53
CA ALA A 84 2.12 -4.02 15.36
C ALA A 84 2.17 -4.75 16.71
N ALA A 85 2.48 -6.05 16.70
CA ALA A 85 2.61 -6.88 17.91
C ALA A 85 3.72 -6.37 18.82
N VAL A 86 4.92 -6.12 18.28
CA VAL A 86 6.06 -5.59 19.05
C VAL A 86 5.72 -4.24 19.68
N ALA A 87 5.14 -3.32 18.90
CA ALA A 87 4.74 -2.01 19.41
C ALA A 87 3.70 -2.13 20.54
N ALA A 88 2.64 -2.91 20.33
CA ALA A 88 1.57 -3.09 21.30
C ALA A 88 2.05 -3.76 22.60
N LEU A 89 2.91 -4.77 22.51
CA LEU A 89 3.49 -5.43 23.68
C LEU A 89 4.40 -4.50 24.50
N MET A 90 5.17 -3.66 23.82
CA MET A 90 6.09 -2.72 24.49
C MET A 90 5.35 -1.51 25.07
N VAL A 91 4.41 -0.94 24.32
CA VAL A 91 3.59 0.16 24.83
C VAL A 91 2.61 -0.37 25.87
N GLY A 92 1.86 -1.43 25.56
CA GLY A 92 0.87 -2.13 26.38
C GLY A 92 0.02 -1.16 27.20
N GLY A 93 0.54 -0.85 28.32
CA GLY A 93 -0.07 0.04 29.29
C GLY A 93 -0.87 -0.75 30.35
N LYS A 94 -0.79 -0.24 31.57
CA LYS A 94 -1.65 -0.67 32.66
C LYS A 94 -2.49 0.51 33.11
N LEU A 95 -3.77 0.23 33.36
CA LEU A 95 -4.62 1.16 34.07
C LEU A 95 -4.26 1.06 35.56
N VAL A 96 -3.65 2.10 36.12
CA VAL A 96 -3.38 2.19 37.55
C VAL A 96 -4.26 3.28 38.13
N ILE A 97 -5.02 2.93 39.17
CA ILE A 97 -5.83 3.91 39.89
C ILE A 97 -5.02 4.37 41.09
N THR A 98 -4.54 5.62 41.05
CA THR A 98 -3.83 6.27 42.16
C THR A 98 -4.66 7.46 42.59
N ASP A 99 -5.03 7.52 43.88
CA ASP A 99 -5.84 8.58 44.49
C ASP A 99 -7.19 8.82 43.78
N GLY A 100 -7.82 7.75 43.28
CA GLY A 100 -9.10 7.83 42.56
C GLY A 100 -9.02 8.32 41.12
N VAL A 101 -7.81 8.59 40.61
CA VAL A 101 -7.57 9.00 39.24
C VAL A 101 -6.99 7.82 38.44
N ALA A 102 -7.66 7.46 37.33
CA ALA A 102 -7.17 6.43 36.43
C ALA A 102 -6.00 6.98 35.59
N GLN A 103 -4.81 6.43 35.79
CA GLN A 103 -3.61 6.75 35.01
C GLN A 103 -3.26 5.60 34.08
N HIS A 104 -3.01 5.93 32.82
CA HIS A 104 -2.51 4.97 31.83
C HIS A 104 -0.99 5.06 31.75
N ILE A 105 -0.31 4.05 32.25
CA ILE A 105 1.16 3.99 32.27
C ILE A 105 1.62 3.00 31.22
N SER A 106 2.45 3.43 30.27
CA SER A 106 3.06 2.52 29.28
C SER A 106 4.11 1.62 29.95
N ARG A 107 4.27 0.40 29.44
CA ARG A 107 5.25 -0.58 29.95
C ARG A 107 6.69 -0.13 29.67
N PHE A 108 6.95 0.40 28.48
CA PHE A 108 8.22 0.98 28.04
C PHE A 108 7.97 2.36 27.42
N PRO A 109 8.96 3.24 27.34
CA PRO A 109 8.84 4.51 26.65
C PRO A 109 8.37 4.32 25.20
N MET A 110 7.39 5.11 24.76
CA MET A 110 6.77 5.00 23.44
C MET A 110 7.79 5.07 22.29
N TRP A 111 8.78 5.98 22.40
CA TRP A 111 9.83 6.10 21.38
C TRP A 111 10.64 4.80 21.21
N LEU A 112 10.92 4.10 22.32
CA LEU A 112 11.63 2.83 22.30
C LEU A 112 10.79 1.74 21.62
N ALA A 113 9.48 1.70 21.90
CA ALA A 113 8.56 0.76 21.26
C ALA A 113 8.49 0.98 19.74
N ILE A 114 8.42 2.24 19.30
CA ILE A 114 8.44 2.60 17.88
C ILE A 114 9.76 2.16 17.23
N VAL A 115 10.90 2.47 17.83
CA VAL A 115 12.21 2.08 17.31
C VAL A 115 12.35 0.56 17.21
N CYS A 116 11.96 -0.19 18.23
CA CYS A 116 12.01 -1.66 18.22
C CYS A 116 11.09 -2.25 17.15
N ALA A 117 9.87 -1.74 16.98
CA ALA A 117 8.96 -2.17 15.94
C ALA A 117 9.52 -1.90 14.52
N LEU A 118 10.14 -0.74 14.31
CA LEU A 118 10.76 -0.41 13.03
C LEU A 118 12.02 -1.23 12.77
N LEU A 119 12.83 -1.50 13.78
CA LEU A 119 14.02 -2.34 13.65
C LEU A 119 13.65 -3.80 13.35
N THR A 120 12.61 -4.35 13.95
CA THR A 120 12.13 -5.70 13.62
C THR A 120 11.57 -5.76 12.20
N ALA A 121 10.83 -4.76 11.75
CA ALA A 121 10.34 -4.67 10.38
C ALA A 121 11.49 -4.52 9.37
N LEU A 122 12.49 -3.70 9.68
CA LEU A 122 13.72 -3.56 8.90
C LEU A 122 14.47 -4.89 8.80
N ALA A 123 14.58 -5.62 9.91
CA ALA A 123 15.21 -6.94 9.94
C ALA A 123 14.48 -7.95 9.05
N CYS A 124 13.14 -7.94 9.03
CA CYS A 124 12.33 -8.75 8.13
C CYS A 124 12.61 -8.41 6.65
N GLY A 125 12.66 -7.13 6.31
CA GLY A 125 13.00 -6.69 4.95
C GLY A 125 14.43 -7.04 4.56
N LEU A 126 15.39 -6.86 5.46
CA LEU A 126 16.79 -7.28 5.24
C LEU A 126 16.91 -8.78 5.03
N TRP A 127 16.19 -9.59 5.81
CA TRP A 127 16.13 -11.03 5.65
C TRP A 127 15.70 -11.43 4.24
N ASN A 128 14.59 -10.89 3.75
CA ASN A 128 14.13 -11.13 2.38
C ASN A 128 15.14 -10.66 1.35
N GLY A 129 15.71 -9.46 1.54
CA GLY A 129 16.72 -8.92 0.64
C GLY A 129 17.97 -9.79 0.55
N LEU A 130 18.42 -10.37 1.67
CA LEU A 130 19.54 -11.31 1.71
C LEU A 130 19.20 -12.63 1.00
N LEU A 131 18.02 -13.20 1.24
CA LEU A 131 17.58 -14.43 0.58
C LEU A 131 17.51 -14.25 -0.93
N VAL A 132 16.95 -13.15 -1.40
CA VAL A 132 16.77 -12.88 -2.83
C VAL A 132 18.10 -12.49 -3.49
N ALA A 133 18.81 -11.49 -2.94
CA ALA A 133 19.94 -10.88 -3.64
C ALA A 133 21.27 -11.59 -3.39
N LYS A 134 21.47 -12.23 -2.22
CA LYS A 134 22.75 -12.91 -1.88
C LYS A 134 22.66 -14.42 -2.11
N ILE A 135 21.59 -15.06 -1.67
CA ILE A 135 21.39 -16.51 -1.82
C ILE A 135 20.84 -16.83 -3.22
N GLY A 136 20.10 -15.91 -3.84
CA GLY A 136 19.56 -16.09 -5.20
C GLY A 136 18.24 -16.83 -5.24
N LEU A 137 17.49 -16.87 -4.14
CA LEU A 137 16.15 -17.44 -4.13
C LEU A 137 15.18 -16.62 -4.98
N GLN A 138 14.23 -17.31 -5.61
CA GLN A 138 13.16 -16.63 -6.33
C GLN A 138 12.39 -15.73 -5.36
N PRO A 139 12.14 -14.45 -5.70
CA PRO A 139 11.52 -13.46 -4.80
C PRO A 139 10.24 -13.94 -4.12
N ILE A 140 9.32 -14.53 -4.89
CA ILE A 140 8.04 -15.03 -4.38
C ILE A 140 8.28 -16.12 -3.33
N ILE A 141 9.21 -17.06 -3.56
CA ILE A 141 9.48 -18.17 -2.63
C ILE A 141 10.11 -17.62 -1.34
N ALA A 142 11.10 -16.74 -1.45
CA ALA A 142 11.78 -16.15 -0.30
C ALA A 142 10.81 -15.39 0.61
N THR A 143 9.96 -14.56 0.02
CA THR A 143 8.99 -13.73 0.78
C THR A 143 7.79 -14.54 1.28
N LEU A 144 7.40 -15.61 0.59
CA LEU A 144 6.36 -16.55 1.07
C LEU A 144 6.79 -17.25 2.37
N ILE A 145 8.07 -17.63 2.48
CA ILE A 145 8.60 -18.21 3.72
C ILE A 145 8.39 -17.24 4.89
N LEU A 146 8.76 -15.98 4.70
CA LEU A 146 8.58 -14.97 5.76
C LEU A 146 7.10 -14.63 5.97
N MET A 147 6.25 -14.66 4.93
CA MET A 147 4.82 -14.47 5.08
C MET A 147 4.22 -15.49 6.06
N VAL A 148 4.53 -16.76 5.88
CA VAL A 148 3.99 -17.84 6.74
C VAL A 148 4.65 -17.83 8.11
N ALA A 149 5.99 -17.84 8.16
CA ALA A 149 6.73 -17.85 9.42
C ALA A 149 6.49 -16.56 10.22
N GLY A 150 6.49 -15.40 9.56
CA GLY A 150 6.26 -14.10 10.20
C GLY A 150 4.86 -13.98 10.78
N ARG A 151 3.84 -14.54 10.12
CA ARG A 151 2.48 -14.61 10.70
C ARG A 151 2.49 -15.44 11.98
N GLY A 152 3.16 -16.60 11.98
CA GLY A 152 3.36 -17.42 13.18
C GLY A 152 4.11 -16.68 14.29
N VAL A 153 5.16 -15.92 13.95
CA VAL A 153 5.89 -15.09 14.92
C VAL A 153 4.99 -14.02 15.53
N ALA A 154 4.16 -13.33 14.72
CA ALA A 154 3.21 -12.34 15.24
C ALA A 154 2.20 -12.98 16.21
N GLN A 155 1.69 -14.17 15.90
CA GLN A 155 0.81 -14.93 16.78
C GLN A 155 1.51 -15.38 18.08
N LEU A 156 2.74 -15.86 17.99
CA LEU A 156 3.52 -16.24 19.17
C LEU A 156 3.81 -15.04 20.08
N LEU A 157 4.11 -13.86 19.50
CA LEU A 157 4.31 -12.65 20.27
C LEU A 157 3.06 -12.20 21.03
N THR A 158 1.88 -12.45 20.47
CA THR A 158 0.59 -12.07 21.06
C THR A 158 -0.09 -13.20 21.85
N ASP A 159 0.57 -14.36 22.00
CA ASP A 159 -0.03 -15.59 22.54
C ASP A 159 -1.36 -15.96 21.86
N GLY A 160 -1.47 -15.63 20.55
CA GLY A 160 -2.70 -15.84 19.76
C GLY A 160 -3.88 -14.94 20.17
N GLN A 161 -3.67 -13.99 21.09
CA GLN A 161 -4.71 -13.10 21.61
C GLN A 161 -4.58 -11.69 21.02
N ILE A 162 -5.65 -10.91 21.14
CA ILE A 162 -5.61 -9.49 20.77
C ILE A 162 -4.97 -8.71 21.93
N VAL A 163 -3.82 -8.08 21.66
CA VAL A 163 -3.13 -7.23 22.64
C VAL A 163 -3.69 -5.82 22.57
N THR A 164 -4.50 -5.44 23.55
CA THR A 164 -5.05 -4.08 23.63
C THR A 164 -4.02 -3.11 24.19
N VAL A 165 -3.93 -1.93 23.60
CA VAL A 165 -3.09 -0.82 24.06
C VAL A 165 -3.95 0.18 24.83
N TYR A 166 -3.50 0.55 26.05
CA TYR A 166 -4.22 1.50 26.90
C TYR A 166 -3.51 2.84 27.05
N TYR A 167 -2.49 3.13 26.24
CA TYR A 167 -1.68 4.33 26.32
C TYR A 167 -2.11 5.39 25.28
N PRO A 168 -2.87 6.44 25.68
CA PRO A 168 -3.46 7.42 24.76
C PRO A 168 -2.47 8.14 23.83
N PRO A 169 -1.23 8.51 24.26
CA PRO A 169 -0.28 9.14 23.34
C PRO A 169 0.08 8.30 22.12
N TYR A 170 0.03 6.96 22.25
CA TYR A 170 0.27 6.06 21.10
C TYR A 170 -0.81 6.18 20.04
N PHE A 171 -2.05 6.45 20.43
CA PHE A 171 -3.18 6.55 19.50
C PHE A 171 -3.04 7.71 18.51
N TYR A 172 -2.22 8.72 18.84
CA TYR A 172 -2.00 9.86 17.98
C TYR A 172 -1.39 9.49 16.63
N ILE A 173 -0.60 8.41 16.56
CA ILE A 173 0.06 7.97 15.32
C ILE A 173 -0.96 7.62 14.23
N GLY A 174 -2.03 6.89 14.57
CA GLY A 174 -3.04 6.41 13.61
C GLY A 174 -4.34 7.21 13.62
N SER A 175 -4.77 7.72 14.78
CA SER A 175 -6.03 8.43 14.93
C SER A 175 -5.89 9.89 15.35
N GLY A 176 -4.65 10.41 15.47
CA GLY A 176 -4.40 11.82 15.73
C GLY A 176 -4.64 12.70 14.49
N TYR A 177 -4.76 14.01 14.76
CA TYR A 177 -4.96 15.03 13.73
C TYR A 177 -3.90 16.12 13.86
N LEU A 178 -3.40 16.58 12.74
CA LEU A 178 -2.48 17.72 12.63
C LEU A 178 -3.07 18.72 11.65
N TRP A 179 -3.27 19.98 12.05
CA TRP A 179 -3.92 21.01 11.22
C TRP A 179 -5.29 20.59 10.65
N GLY A 180 -6.02 19.78 11.43
CA GLY A 180 -7.35 19.28 11.01
C GLY A 180 -7.34 18.07 10.09
N LEU A 181 -6.19 17.60 9.62
CA LEU A 181 -6.05 16.41 8.79
C LEU A 181 -5.46 15.23 9.59
N PRO A 182 -5.74 13.97 9.19
CA PRO A 182 -5.20 12.80 9.86
C PRO A 182 -3.67 12.77 9.87
N PHE A 183 -3.07 12.52 11.04
CA PHE A 183 -1.61 12.49 11.21
C PHE A 183 -0.95 11.39 10.38
N ALA A 184 -1.61 10.25 10.22
CA ALA A 184 -1.13 9.16 9.38
C ALA A 184 -0.87 9.58 7.91
N LEU A 185 -1.66 10.52 7.38
CA LEU A 185 -1.46 11.06 6.04
C LEU A 185 -0.15 11.85 5.92
N PHE A 186 0.21 12.63 6.96
CA PHE A 186 1.50 13.35 6.98
C PHE A 186 2.69 12.39 7.03
N ILE A 187 2.56 11.27 7.76
CA ILE A 187 3.59 10.21 7.76
C ILE A 187 3.76 9.65 6.34
N ALA A 188 2.65 9.27 5.68
CA ALA A 188 2.69 8.75 4.33
C ALA A 188 3.26 9.76 3.33
N ALA A 189 2.87 11.04 3.44
CA ALA A 189 3.40 12.12 2.61
C ALA A 189 4.89 12.38 2.85
N ALA A 190 5.36 12.33 4.08
CA ALA A 190 6.77 12.49 4.41
C ALA A 190 7.63 11.34 3.84
N VAL A 191 7.18 10.09 3.97
CA VAL A 191 7.86 8.93 3.37
C VAL A 191 7.85 9.00 1.84
N TYR A 192 6.72 9.39 1.24
CA TYR A 192 6.63 9.62 -0.20
C TYR A 192 7.63 10.69 -0.66
N LEU A 193 7.66 11.84 0.01
CA LEU A 193 8.55 12.95 -0.35
C LEU A 193 10.02 12.54 -0.21
N ALA A 194 10.39 11.89 0.89
CA ALA A 194 11.74 11.40 1.11
C ALA A 194 12.17 10.43 0.00
N MET A 195 11.29 9.47 -0.35
CA MET A 195 11.58 8.51 -1.41
C MET A 195 11.57 9.16 -2.80
N HIS A 196 10.64 10.07 -3.06
CA HIS A 196 10.61 10.84 -4.30
C HIS A 196 11.90 11.62 -4.51
N LEU A 197 12.39 12.30 -3.49
CA LEU A 197 13.66 13.01 -3.54
C LEU A 197 14.85 12.04 -3.73
N ALA A 198 14.87 10.92 -3.01
CA ALA A 198 15.91 9.92 -3.17
C ALA A 198 15.96 9.36 -4.60
N VAL A 199 14.82 9.03 -5.19
CA VAL A 199 14.74 8.47 -6.55
C VAL A 199 15.03 9.51 -7.64
N THR A 200 14.58 10.77 -7.47
CA THR A 200 14.70 11.80 -8.53
C THR A 200 15.99 12.62 -8.45
N ARG A 201 16.54 12.79 -7.25
CA ARG A 201 17.73 13.64 -7.02
C ARG A 201 19.02 12.82 -6.87
N THR A 202 18.94 11.48 -6.80
CA THR A 202 20.11 10.59 -6.75
C THR A 202 20.07 9.58 -7.89
N ALA A 203 21.19 8.88 -8.10
CA ALA A 203 21.28 7.80 -9.09
C ALA A 203 20.45 6.56 -8.73
N LEU A 204 19.88 6.51 -7.53
CA LEU A 204 19.14 5.34 -7.02
C LEU A 204 18.00 4.95 -7.95
N GLY A 205 17.20 5.92 -8.40
CA GLY A 205 16.08 5.65 -9.32
C GLY A 205 16.53 5.09 -10.67
N LEU A 206 17.64 5.60 -11.21
CA LEU A 206 18.23 5.08 -12.44
C LEU A 206 18.72 3.65 -12.25
N PHE A 207 19.38 3.36 -11.15
CA PHE A 207 19.88 2.01 -10.85
C PHE A 207 18.75 1.00 -10.65
N ILE A 208 17.68 1.36 -9.94
CA ILE A 208 16.49 0.53 -9.77
C ILE A 208 15.87 0.19 -11.13
N GLN A 209 15.70 1.19 -12.01
CA GLN A 209 15.16 0.98 -13.35
C GLN A 209 16.08 0.11 -14.20
N ALA A 210 17.39 0.34 -14.16
CA ALA A 210 18.37 -0.45 -14.91
C ALA A 210 18.35 -1.93 -14.48
N ILE A 211 18.32 -2.21 -13.17
CA ILE A 211 18.19 -3.56 -12.63
C ILE A 211 16.88 -4.20 -13.12
N GLY A 212 15.79 -3.45 -13.06
CA GLY A 212 14.49 -3.93 -13.49
C GLY A 212 14.38 -4.20 -14.99
N ILE A 213 15.11 -3.47 -15.85
CA ILE A 213 15.12 -3.72 -17.30
C ILE A 213 15.99 -4.93 -17.65
N ASN A 214 17.23 -4.94 -17.15
CA ASN A 214 18.16 -6.05 -17.39
C ASN A 214 19.22 -6.11 -16.28
N PRO A 215 19.07 -7.02 -15.29
CA PRO A 215 20.03 -7.16 -14.19
C PRO A 215 21.44 -7.48 -14.64
N ALA A 216 21.59 -8.30 -15.70
CA ALA A 216 22.91 -8.69 -16.21
C ALA A 216 23.64 -7.49 -16.84
N ALA A 217 22.94 -6.71 -17.67
CA ALA A 217 23.51 -5.49 -18.27
C ALA A 217 23.82 -4.44 -17.18
N ALA A 218 22.97 -4.28 -16.17
CA ALA A 218 23.23 -3.37 -15.05
C ALA A 218 24.51 -3.76 -14.30
N ARG A 219 24.74 -5.04 -14.04
CA ARG A 219 26.00 -5.54 -13.42
C ARG A 219 27.22 -5.23 -14.26
N LEU A 220 27.15 -5.47 -15.56
CA LEU A 220 28.25 -5.18 -16.51
C LEU A 220 28.56 -3.67 -16.55
N ALA A 221 27.55 -2.82 -16.36
CA ALA A 221 27.71 -1.37 -16.24
C ALA A 221 28.21 -0.92 -14.84
N GLY A 222 28.58 -1.86 -13.95
CA GLY A 222 29.13 -1.54 -12.62
C GLY A 222 28.09 -1.28 -11.53
N VAL A 223 26.79 -1.49 -11.80
CA VAL A 223 25.75 -1.32 -10.78
C VAL A 223 25.81 -2.47 -9.77
N ARG A 224 25.85 -2.12 -8.48
CA ARG A 224 25.84 -3.09 -7.38
C ARG A 224 24.43 -3.63 -7.12
N GLU A 225 23.92 -4.44 -8.08
CA GLU A 225 22.55 -4.96 -8.06
C GLU A 225 22.16 -5.59 -6.71
N ARG A 226 23.04 -6.43 -6.14
CA ARG A 226 22.75 -7.11 -4.86
C ARG A 226 22.50 -6.14 -3.72
N LEU A 227 23.35 -5.11 -3.60
CA LEU A 227 23.20 -4.11 -2.52
C LEU A 227 21.91 -3.32 -2.70
N ILE A 228 21.62 -2.88 -3.92
CA ILE A 228 20.40 -2.10 -4.21
C ILE A 228 19.16 -2.94 -3.92
N SER A 229 19.13 -4.19 -4.34
CA SER A 229 18.01 -5.10 -4.05
C SER A 229 17.82 -5.29 -2.54
N ILE A 230 18.90 -5.51 -1.77
CA ILE A 230 18.80 -5.61 -0.30
C ILE A 230 18.21 -4.32 0.30
N CYS A 231 18.69 -3.15 -0.12
CA CYS A 231 18.18 -1.86 0.35
C CYS A 231 16.69 -1.66 0.01
N VAL A 232 16.26 -2.09 -1.17
CA VAL A 232 14.87 -1.99 -1.61
C VAL A 232 13.94 -2.88 -0.76
N TYR A 233 14.33 -4.13 -0.47
CA TYR A 233 13.56 -5.00 0.43
C TYR A 233 13.58 -4.47 1.88
N ALA A 234 14.73 -3.97 2.36
CA ALA A 234 14.85 -3.35 3.68
C ALA A 234 13.91 -2.14 3.82
N PHE A 235 13.85 -1.30 2.80
CA PHE A 235 12.92 -0.18 2.75
C PHE A 235 11.45 -0.64 2.72
N CYS A 236 11.14 -1.69 1.95
CA CYS A 236 9.81 -2.29 1.93
C CYS A 236 9.37 -2.79 3.31
N GLY A 237 10.28 -3.49 4.02
CA GLY A 237 10.04 -3.89 5.41
C GLY A 237 9.82 -2.70 6.34
N LEU A 238 10.63 -1.64 6.20
CA LEU A 238 10.50 -0.43 7.01
C LEU A 238 9.13 0.25 6.79
N THR A 239 8.70 0.42 5.54
CA THR A 239 7.38 1.01 5.24
C THR A 239 6.22 0.14 5.74
N ALA A 240 6.37 -1.19 5.69
CA ALA A 240 5.44 -2.13 6.32
C ALA A 240 5.40 -1.97 7.85
N GLY A 241 6.55 -1.75 8.49
CA GLY A 241 6.63 -1.46 9.92
C GLY A 241 5.88 -0.18 10.30
N ILE A 242 6.08 0.90 9.54
CA ILE A 242 5.34 2.17 9.75
C ILE A 242 3.84 1.96 9.57
N ALA A 243 3.42 1.20 8.56
CA ALA A 243 2.02 0.84 8.36
C ALA A 243 1.45 0.05 9.54
N GLY A 244 2.23 -0.88 10.11
CA GLY A 244 1.87 -1.65 11.32
C GLY A 244 1.64 -0.76 12.54
N LEU A 245 2.51 0.23 12.75
CA LEU A 245 2.33 1.24 13.82
C LEU A 245 1.05 2.04 13.64
N ILE A 246 0.75 2.49 12.42
CA ILE A 246 -0.48 3.25 12.12
C ILE A 246 -1.72 2.38 12.35
N ILE A 247 -1.73 1.13 11.86
CA ILE A 247 -2.86 0.21 12.01
C ILE A 247 -3.12 -0.09 13.49
N SER A 248 -2.10 -0.51 14.24
CA SER A 248 -2.25 -0.86 15.66
C SER A 248 -2.63 0.35 16.52
N SER A 249 -2.12 1.52 16.19
CA SER A 249 -2.49 2.80 16.83
C SER A 249 -3.95 3.19 16.55
N ASN A 250 -4.42 3.02 15.31
CA ASN A 250 -5.78 3.36 14.89
C ASN A 250 -6.81 2.42 15.56
N VAL A 251 -6.53 1.10 15.56
CA VAL A 251 -7.39 0.09 16.16
C VAL A 251 -7.20 -0.02 17.68
N LYS A 252 -6.16 0.65 18.23
CA LYS A 252 -5.77 0.60 19.65
C LYS A 252 -5.46 -0.81 20.15
N SER A 253 -5.06 -1.68 19.24
CA SER A 253 -4.73 -3.07 19.55
C SER A 253 -3.84 -3.67 18.46
N ALA A 254 -3.19 -4.79 18.78
CA ALA A 254 -2.51 -5.62 17.80
C ALA A 254 -3.13 -7.03 17.81
N ASP A 255 -3.53 -7.47 16.64
CA ASP A 255 -4.04 -8.82 16.39
C ASP A 255 -3.05 -9.53 15.47
N GLY A 256 -2.32 -10.52 16.00
CA GLY A 256 -1.34 -11.30 15.23
C GLY A 256 -1.95 -12.07 14.05
N ASN A 257 -3.26 -12.35 14.11
CA ASN A 257 -3.99 -13.09 13.06
C ASN A 257 -4.43 -12.16 11.92
N ASN A 258 -5.02 -11.01 12.26
CA ASN A 258 -5.74 -10.17 11.29
C ASN A 258 -4.99 -8.89 10.90
N ALA A 259 -4.03 -8.40 11.70
CA ALA A 259 -3.28 -7.19 11.34
C ALA A 259 -2.55 -7.37 10.01
N GLY A 260 -2.78 -6.47 9.06
CA GLY A 260 -2.16 -6.52 7.73
C GLY A 260 -2.57 -7.71 6.86
N ASN A 261 -3.67 -8.41 7.17
CA ASN A 261 -4.13 -9.55 6.37
C ASN A 261 -4.57 -9.08 4.98
N LEU A 262 -4.04 -9.74 3.93
CA LEU A 262 -4.24 -9.43 2.51
C LEU A 262 -3.72 -8.03 2.08
N LEU A 263 -3.03 -7.31 2.96
CA LEU A 263 -2.48 -5.98 2.66
C LEU A 263 -1.39 -6.05 1.57
N GLU A 264 -0.65 -7.17 1.51
CA GLU A 264 0.32 -7.44 0.46
C GLU A 264 -0.32 -7.50 -0.93
N LEU A 265 -1.48 -8.14 -1.05
CA LEU A 265 -2.23 -8.22 -2.31
C LEU A 265 -2.77 -6.85 -2.70
N ASP A 266 -3.33 -6.10 -1.75
CA ASP A 266 -3.79 -4.74 -1.98
C ASP A 266 -2.65 -3.81 -2.40
N ALA A 267 -1.46 -3.95 -1.81
CA ALA A 267 -0.29 -3.18 -2.21
C ALA A 267 0.17 -3.50 -3.64
N ILE A 268 0.20 -4.78 -4.04
CA ILE A 268 0.52 -5.19 -5.41
C ILE A 268 -0.53 -4.61 -6.40
N LEU A 269 -1.81 -4.74 -6.06
CA LEU A 269 -2.89 -4.17 -6.86
C LEU A 269 -2.79 -2.65 -6.98
N ALA A 270 -2.49 -1.95 -5.88
CA ALA A 270 -2.29 -0.50 -5.88
C ALA A 270 -1.14 -0.08 -6.81
N VAL A 271 -0.02 -0.81 -6.78
CA VAL A 271 1.16 -0.54 -7.63
C VAL A 271 0.83 -0.77 -9.11
N THR A 272 0.12 -1.84 -9.43
CA THR A 272 -0.27 -2.16 -10.82
C THR A 272 -1.33 -1.21 -11.36
N LEU A 273 -2.35 -0.87 -10.55
CA LEU A 273 -3.34 0.17 -10.89
C LEU A 273 -2.68 1.54 -11.05
N GLY A 274 -1.59 1.79 -10.34
CA GLY A 274 -0.75 2.98 -10.48
C GLY A 274 0.08 3.02 -11.77
N GLY A 275 0.03 1.97 -12.60
CA GLY A 275 0.70 1.90 -13.89
C GLY A 275 2.14 1.37 -13.85
N THR A 276 2.59 0.81 -12.72
CA THR A 276 3.88 0.12 -12.62
C THR A 276 3.71 -1.34 -13.07
N LEU A 277 4.53 -1.78 -14.01
CA LEU A 277 4.47 -3.14 -14.54
C LEU A 277 5.15 -4.15 -13.61
N LEU A 278 4.54 -5.32 -13.44
CA LEU A 278 5.11 -6.43 -12.63
C LEU A 278 6.42 -6.99 -13.22
N THR A 279 6.67 -6.75 -14.50
CA THR A 279 7.92 -7.15 -15.18
C THR A 279 9.15 -6.36 -14.74
N GLY A 280 8.95 -5.28 -13.95
CA GLY A 280 10.03 -4.41 -13.48
C GLY A 280 10.40 -3.29 -14.45
N GLY A 281 11.37 -2.49 -14.07
CA GLY A 281 11.89 -1.37 -14.84
C GLY A 281 11.25 -0.04 -14.48
N ARG A 282 10.45 0.54 -15.37
CA ARG A 282 9.82 1.84 -15.13
C ARG A 282 8.76 1.75 -14.04
N PHE A 283 8.77 2.71 -13.14
CA PHE A 283 7.82 2.77 -12.03
C PHE A 283 7.37 4.21 -11.74
N SER A 284 6.26 4.36 -11.04
CA SER A 284 5.70 5.64 -10.66
C SER A 284 5.24 5.61 -9.21
N LEU A 285 5.99 6.28 -8.31
CA LEU A 285 5.61 6.40 -6.90
C LEU A 285 4.27 7.13 -6.73
N ALA A 286 4.05 8.22 -7.50
CA ALA A 286 2.77 8.94 -7.48
C ALA A 286 1.62 8.08 -7.99
N GLY A 287 1.86 7.26 -9.03
CA GLY A 287 0.88 6.29 -9.53
C GLY A 287 0.46 5.30 -8.45
N SER A 288 1.42 4.73 -7.72
CA SER A 288 1.13 3.78 -6.63
C SER A 288 0.35 4.41 -5.48
N MET A 289 0.63 5.68 -5.14
CA MET A 289 -0.17 6.42 -4.16
C MET A 289 -1.63 6.58 -4.60
N ILE A 290 -1.85 6.92 -5.88
CA ILE A 290 -3.20 7.02 -6.47
C ILE A 290 -3.86 5.64 -6.49
N GLY A 291 -3.12 4.58 -6.85
CA GLY A 291 -3.61 3.21 -6.80
C GLY A 291 -4.06 2.77 -5.42
N ALA A 292 -3.31 3.14 -4.36
CA ALA A 292 -3.70 2.89 -2.98
C ALA A 292 -4.99 3.64 -2.60
N LEU A 293 -5.15 4.88 -3.06
CA LEU A 293 -6.41 5.64 -2.90
C LEU A 293 -7.58 4.95 -3.61
N ILE A 294 -7.38 4.45 -4.83
CA ILE A 294 -8.40 3.72 -5.59
C ILE A 294 -8.88 2.51 -4.78
N ILE A 295 -7.96 1.65 -4.32
CA ILE A 295 -8.29 0.44 -3.55
C ILE A 295 -9.02 0.80 -2.26
N GLN A 296 -8.54 1.80 -1.53
CA GLN A 296 -9.17 2.21 -0.27
C GLN A 296 -10.54 2.85 -0.48
N THR A 297 -10.69 3.71 -1.50
CA THR A 297 -12.00 4.30 -1.84
C THR A 297 -12.99 3.22 -2.22
N LEU A 298 -12.58 2.24 -3.02
CA LEU A 298 -13.40 1.09 -3.39
C LEU A 298 -13.85 0.30 -2.16
N THR A 299 -12.92 -0.03 -1.28
CA THR A 299 -13.20 -0.73 -0.01
C THR A 299 -14.20 0.04 0.84
N SER A 300 -14.01 1.35 1.00
CA SER A 300 -14.94 2.22 1.74
C SER A 300 -16.32 2.30 1.09
N THR A 301 -16.38 2.33 -0.25
CA THR A 301 -17.65 2.31 -1.00
C THR A 301 -18.41 1.03 -0.75
N ILE A 302 -17.77 -0.13 -0.82
CA ILE A 302 -18.40 -1.43 -0.60
C ILE A 302 -19.00 -1.52 0.81
N TYR A 303 -18.25 -1.05 1.83
CA TYR A 303 -18.76 -1.00 3.21
C TYR A 303 -19.92 -0.02 3.39
N SER A 304 -19.89 1.13 2.72
CA SER A 304 -20.96 2.15 2.85
C SER A 304 -22.30 1.71 2.23
N ILE A 305 -22.26 0.77 1.27
CA ILE A 305 -23.47 0.18 0.67
C ILE A 305 -24.07 -0.92 1.57
N GLY A 306 -23.37 -1.30 2.65
CA GLY A 306 -23.85 -2.34 3.57
C GLY A 306 -23.61 -3.77 3.09
N VAL A 307 -22.66 -3.98 2.19
CA VAL A 307 -22.27 -5.33 1.73
C VAL A 307 -21.58 -6.07 2.89
N PRO A 308 -22.02 -7.32 3.20
CA PRO A 308 -21.39 -8.13 4.23
C PRO A 308 -19.88 -8.31 3.99
N PRO A 309 -19.05 -8.38 5.08
CA PRO A 309 -17.60 -8.50 4.95
C PRO A 309 -17.15 -9.70 4.12
N GLU A 310 -17.89 -10.79 4.15
CA GLU A 310 -17.59 -12.04 3.43
C GLU A 310 -17.67 -11.85 1.91
N ILE A 311 -18.61 -11.04 1.46
CA ILE A 311 -18.82 -10.75 0.03
C ILE A 311 -17.87 -9.64 -0.45
N ASN A 312 -17.37 -8.81 0.46
CA ASN A 312 -16.50 -7.67 0.13
C ASN A 312 -15.29 -8.09 -0.73
N LEU A 313 -14.63 -9.19 -0.40
CA LEU A 313 -13.47 -9.68 -1.15
C LEU A 313 -13.83 -10.05 -2.59
N VAL A 314 -14.99 -10.66 -2.80
CA VAL A 314 -15.47 -11.06 -4.15
C VAL A 314 -15.81 -9.82 -4.97
N VAL A 315 -16.55 -8.87 -4.39
CA VAL A 315 -16.92 -7.61 -5.07
C VAL A 315 -15.67 -6.80 -5.39
N LYS A 316 -14.76 -6.68 -4.43
CA LYS A 316 -13.46 -6.00 -4.62
C LYS A 316 -12.68 -6.63 -5.78
N ALA A 317 -12.54 -7.96 -5.80
CA ALA A 317 -11.84 -8.66 -6.87
C ALA A 317 -12.49 -8.43 -8.24
N ALA A 318 -13.82 -8.51 -8.32
CA ALA A 318 -14.56 -8.26 -9.56
C ALA A 318 -14.37 -6.82 -10.08
N VAL A 319 -14.48 -5.82 -9.20
CA VAL A 319 -14.31 -4.41 -9.60
C VAL A 319 -12.86 -4.14 -10.01
N VAL A 320 -11.87 -4.64 -9.23
CA VAL A 320 -10.46 -4.49 -9.59
C VAL A 320 -10.16 -5.14 -10.94
N PHE A 321 -10.71 -6.33 -11.21
CA PHE A 321 -10.58 -6.99 -12.50
C PHE A 321 -11.11 -6.14 -13.65
N VAL A 322 -12.31 -5.59 -13.51
CA VAL A 322 -12.90 -4.68 -14.51
C VAL A 322 -12.05 -3.44 -14.73
N VAL A 323 -11.57 -2.81 -13.66
CA VAL A 323 -10.71 -1.62 -13.72
C VAL A 323 -9.38 -1.94 -14.41
N MET A 324 -8.76 -3.08 -14.12
CA MET A 324 -7.52 -3.51 -14.79
C MET A 324 -7.74 -3.80 -16.28
N LEU A 325 -8.86 -4.41 -16.66
CA LEU A 325 -9.21 -4.59 -18.06
C LEU A 325 -9.34 -3.23 -18.77
N MET A 326 -10.03 -2.27 -18.17
CA MET A 326 -10.18 -0.93 -18.75
C MET A 326 -8.84 -0.20 -18.91
N GLN A 327 -7.87 -0.46 -18.05
CA GLN A 327 -6.52 0.11 -18.12
C GLN A 327 -5.63 -0.60 -19.15
N SER A 328 -5.93 -1.87 -19.51
CA SER A 328 -5.16 -2.62 -20.51
C SER A 328 -5.25 -1.98 -21.89
N ALA A 329 -4.09 -1.68 -22.49
CA ALA A 329 -4.03 -1.16 -23.86
C ALA A 329 -4.53 -2.18 -24.90
N GLU A 330 -4.26 -3.48 -24.67
CA GLU A 330 -4.68 -4.58 -25.53
C GLU A 330 -6.20 -4.74 -25.53
N PHE A 331 -6.82 -4.72 -24.34
CA PHE A 331 -8.27 -4.78 -24.21
C PHE A 331 -8.96 -3.59 -24.89
N ARG A 332 -8.43 -2.37 -24.68
CA ARG A 332 -8.97 -1.16 -25.33
C ARG A 332 -8.86 -1.23 -26.86
N SER A 333 -7.74 -1.73 -27.37
CA SER A 333 -7.58 -1.91 -28.83
C SER A 333 -8.53 -2.97 -29.40
N ALA A 334 -8.76 -4.06 -28.67
CA ALA A 334 -9.70 -5.10 -29.05
C ALA A 334 -11.14 -4.56 -29.08
N VAL A 335 -11.57 -3.86 -28.04
CA VAL A 335 -12.92 -3.23 -27.97
C VAL A 335 -13.08 -2.20 -29.08
N HIS A 336 -12.07 -1.36 -29.34
CA HIS A 336 -12.11 -0.38 -30.43
C HIS A 336 -12.24 -1.06 -31.80
N GLY A 337 -11.49 -2.16 -32.03
CA GLY A 337 -11.62 -2.96 -33.25
C GLY A 337 -12.97 -3.63 -33.45
N TRP A 338 -13.68 -3.94 -32.35
CA TRP A 338 -15.05 -4.47 -32.39
C TRP A 338 -16.09 -3.40 -32.73
N VAL A 339 -15.93 -2.21 -32.16
CA VAL A 339 -16.86 -1.07 -32.35
C VAL A 339 -16.69 -0.45 -33.74
N VAL A 340 -15.47 -0.47 -34.30
CA VAL A 340 -15.11 0.18 -35.57
C VAL A 340 -15.05 -0.85 -36.72
N ARG A 341 -15.69 -2.02 -36.63
CA ARG A 341 -15.80 -2.91 -37.79
C ARG A 341 -16.52 -2.18 -38.92
N PRO A 342 -15.87 -1.92 -40.07
CA PRO A 342 -16.58 -1.39 -41.24
C PRO A 342 -17.67 -2.40 -41.65
N ALA A 343 -18.84 -1.88 -41.99
CA ALA A 343 -19.92 -2.69 -42.57
C ALA A 343 -19.36 -3.52 -43.74
N PRO A 344 -19.79 -4.78 -43.88
CA PRO A 344 -19.32 -5.61 -44.98
C PRO A 344 -19.61 -4.87 -46.30
N ALA A 345 -18.56 -4.67 -47.09
CA ALA A 345 -18.66 -4.08 -48.42
C ALA A 345 -19.69 -4.91 -49.22
N GLY A 346 -20.81 -4.28 -49.52
CA GLY A 346 -21.87 -4.90 -50.32
C GLY A 346 -21.29 -5.44 -51.61
N HIS A 347 -21.61 -6.67 -51.94
CA HIS A 347 -21.32 -7.31 -53.21
C HIS A 347 -21.71 -6.36 -54.35
N GLN A 348 -20.74 -5.74 -54.99
CA GLN A 348 -20.97 -5.12 -56.28
C GLN A 348 -21.19 -6.30 -57.26
N GLY A 349 -22.46 -6.44 -57.64
CA GLY A 349 -22.87 -7.43 -58.64
C GLY A 349 -22.07 -7.24 -59.92
N ILE A 350 -21.47 -8.31 -60.35
CA ILE A 350 -20.90 -8.48 -61.69
C ILE A 350 -22.06 -8.36 -62.64
N LYS A 351 -22.16 -7.25 -63.37
CA LYS A 351 -23.00 -7.17 -64.56
C LYS A 351 -22.22 -7.80 -65.72
N SER A 352 -22.74 -8.92 -66.20
CA SER A 352 -22.41 -9.56 -67.46
C SER A 352 -22.66 -8.63 -68.66
#